data_3807eb1e388301a21c46b1b4ab70f0d0
#
_entry.id   3807eb1e388301a21c46b1b4ab70f0d0
#
_cell.length_a   1.000
_cell.length_b   1.000
_cell.length_c   1.000
_cell.angle_alpha   90.00
_cell.angle_beta   90.00
_cell.angle_gamma   90.00
#
_symmetry.space_group_name_H-M   'P 1'
#
loop_
_entity.id
_entity.type
_entity.pdbx_description
1 polymer ?
#
loop_
_entity_poly.entity_id
_entity_poly.type
_entity_poly.pdbx_seq_one_letter_code
_entity_poly.pdbx_strand_id
1 'polypeptide(L)'
;MSCETGPVPPPFLSLRQTGIGDPIWRKKTMQTLIEQARRGKISWQVTSVAAAEGIDTELLCGRIAKGSAVIMQRGNRCIGIGKGLRTKINANIGTSTNKVCVEDEIAKACIAEQYGADTISDLSMGGDINAVRAAIMACTTLPITTVPVYQTVVEKGLKEMTAEDIIANLSMQAEQGISSCVIHCVSHTMLQEFRRKKRILGVVSKGGSITSAFMLINQCENPFIEHFEQVLSICKKHDIILSLGNTARSGCIHDQRDKAQLEEIRQNVALAHRAHETGVQVIIEGTGGHIRSDRIASYVRYQKRQSAFPLFVAGPLPVDIAVGYDHIAGCAGASIASAAGADYLCYITPAEHLGLPGPESVKEGLIAFRIAAHIGDTVKYKNMGADKKVALMRAALDREGQICCALDPAYARKLADGENECTMCGEFCAIRIMREFSFYSV
;
A
#
# COMPACT_ATOMS: atom_id res chain seq x y z
N MET A 1 18.52 -7.51 41.97
CA MET A 1 19.12 -6.45 41.16
C MET A 1 18.00 -5.83 40.34
N SER A 2 17.75 -4.57 40.53
CA SER A 2 16.57 -3.82 40.13
C SER A 2 16.51 -3.61 38.62
N CYS A 3 15.38 -3.99 38.00
CA CYS A 3 15.02 -3.55 36.65
C CYS A 3 14.60 -2.08 36.68
N GLU A 4 15.37 -1.24 36.06
CA GLU A 4 15.02 0.15 35.84
C GLU A 4 13.93 0.25 34.77
N THR A 5 12.81 0.84 35.14
CA THR A 5 11.73 1.26 34.29
C THR A 5 12.21 2.40 33.40
N GLY A 6 12.09 2.24 32.09
CA GLY A 6 12.39 3.27 31.09
C GLY A 6 11.50 4.51 31.26
N PRO A 7 11.96 5.68 30.83
CA PRO A 7 11.34 6.95 31.12
C PRO A 7 9.99 7.16 30.39
N VAL A 8 9.03 7.62 31.18
CA VAL A 8 7.74 8.17 30.73
C VAL A 8 8.01 9.45 29.93
N PRO A 9 7.39 9.68 28.77
CA PRO A 9 7.58 10.92 28.02
C PRO A 9 7.03 12.12 28.81
N PRO A 10 7.69 13.30 28.71
CA PRO A 10 7.30 14.49 29.46
C PRO A 10 6.01 15.13 28.91
N PRO A 11 5.30 15.91 29.75
CA PRO A 11 4.04 16.55 29.35
C PRO A 11 4.27 17.69 28.36
N PHE A 12 3.25 17.91 27.54
CA PHE A 12 3.15 18.92 26.49
C PHE A 12 3.71 20.30 26.91
N LEU A 13 4.76 20.73 26.24
CA LEU A 13 5.26 22.11 26.29
C LEU A 13 4.40 22.99 25.38
N SER A 14 3.91 24.08 25.93
CA SER A 14 3.16 25.13 25.27
C SER A 14 3.94 25.70 24.06
N LEU A 15 3.33 25.65 22.88
CA LEU A 15 3.82 26.31 21.67
C LEU A 15 3.84 27.84 21.87
N ARG A 16 5.02 28.38 22.08
CA ARG A 16 5.23 29.84 21.89
C ARG A 16 5.18 30.13 20.39
N GLN A 17 4.34 31.08 20.03
CA GLN A 17 4.30 31.69 18.72
C GLN A 17 5.69 32.25 18.36
N THR A 18 6.38 31.60 17.44
CA THR A 18 7.52 32.19 16.74
C THR A 18 7.01 32.62 15.36
N GLY A 19 7.26 33.86 15.02
CA GLY A 19 6.75 34.57 13.86
C GLY A 19 6.88 33.77 12.56
N ILE A 20 5.78 33.77 11.82
CA ILE A 20 5.66 33.19 10.48
C ILE A 20 6.44 34.15 9.53
N GLY A 21 7.67 33.73 9.23
CA GLY A 21 8.35 34.28 8.05
C GLY A 21 7.61 33.77 6.81
N ASP A 22 7.27 34.69 5.90
CA ASP A 22 6.65 34.39 4.62
C ASP A 22 7.38 33.24 3.91
N PRO A 23 6.66 32.20 3.43
CA PRO A 23 7.30 31.10 2.70
C PRO A 23 7.76 31.63 1.34
N ILE A 24 9.08 31.70 1.13
CA ILE A 24 9.73 32.00 -0.16
C ILE A 24 9.54 30.82 -1.12
N TRP A 25 8.31 30.50 -1.49
CA TRP A 25 7.96 29.50 -2.53
C TRP A 25 7.19 30.18 -3.67
N ARG A 26 7.76 31.26 -4.27
CA ARG A 26 7.18 31.84 -5.46
C ARG A 26 7.79 31.26 -6.74
N LYS A 27 6.95 30.38 -7.40
CA LYS A 27 6.76 30.27 -8.86
C LYS A 27 8.03 30.21 -9.75
N LYS A 28 8.71 29.07 -9.72
CA LYS A 28 9.09 28.38 -10.95
C LYS A 28 8.08 27.25 -11.12
N THR A 29 7.53 27.05 -12.31
CA THR A 29 6.81 25.82 -12.66
C THR A 29 7.76 24.66 -12.36
N MET A 30 7.61 24.03 -11.18
CA MET A 30 8.51 22.97 -10.78
C MET A 30 8.25 21.79 -11.71
N GLN A 31 9.31 21.35 -12.40
CA GLN A 31 9.24 20.15 -13.21
C GLN A 31 8.92 18.97 -12.30
N THR A 32 7.97 18.14 -12.72
CA THR A 32 7.67 16.90 -12.00
C THR A 32 8.87 15.95 -12.01
N LEU A 33 8.87 14.97 -11.12
CA LEU A 33 9.93 13.97 -11.05
C LEU A 33 10.15 13.24 -12.40
N ILE A 34 9.06 12.90 -13.10
CA ILE A 34 9.13 12.29 -14.44
C ILE A 34 9.79 13.24 -15.44
N GLU A 35 9.40 14.53 -15.46
CA GLU A 35 9.96 15.51 -16.38
C GLU A 35 11.46 15.71 -16.15
N GLN A 36 11.89 15.70 -14.90
CA GLN A 36 13.31 15.73 -14.54
C GLN A 36 14.03 14.46 -15.02
N ALA A 37 13.46 13.28 -14.74
CA ALA A 37 14.05 12.00 -15.12
C ALA A 37 14.15 11.84 -16.65
N ARG A 38 13.16 12.29 -17.42
CA ARG A 38 13.20 12.29 -18.90
C ARG A 38 14.33 13.13 -19.48
N ARG A 39 14.79 14.15 -18.74
CA ARG A 39 15.95 15.00 -19.11
C ARG A 39 17.28 14.45 -18.57
N GLY A 40 17.26 13.25 -17.99
CA GLY A 40 18.43 12.66 -17.34
C GLY A 40 18.88 13.36 -16.06
N LYS A 41 18.02 14.25 -15.50
CA LYS A 41 18.34 14.95 -14.25
C LYS A 41 18.03 14.06 -13.06
N ILE A 42 19.06 13.68 -12.34
CA ILE A 42 18.99 12.92 -11.09
C ILE A 42 18.58 13.88 -9.97
N SER A 43 17.40 13.68 -9.40
CA SER A 43 16.92 14.45 -8.26
C SER A 43 17.37 13.79 -6.94
N TRP A 44 17.26 14.52 -5.83
CA TRP A 44 17.58 13.97 -4.51
C TRP A 44 16.68 12.80 -4.12
N GLN A 45 15.43 12.79 -4.58
CA GLN A 45 14.49 11.68 -4.36
C GLN A 45 15.01 10.39 -5.01
N VAL A 46 15.50 10.49 -6.24
CA VAL A 46 16.08 9.35 -6.96
C VAL A 46 17.32 8.83 -6.23
N THR A 47 18.21 9.74 -5.81
CA THR A 47 19.41 9.35 -5.05
C THR A 47 19.04 8.69 -3.73
N SER A 48 18.08 9.23 -2.99
CA SER A 48 17.62 8.69 -1.71
C SER A 48 17.06 7.29 -1.86
N VAL A 49 16.18 7.06 -2.85
CA VAL A 49 15.59 5.74 -3.10
C VAL A 49 16.65 4.76 -3.61
N ALA A 50 17.53 5.18 -4.52
CA ALA A 50 18.59 4.32 -5.05
C ALA A 50 19.52 3.81 -3.93
N ALA A 51 19.89 4.69 -2.99
CA ALA A 51 20.68 4.32 -1.83
C ALA A 51 19.93 3.35 -0.90
N ALA A 52 18.66 3.60 -0.62
CA ALA A 52 17.84 2.75 0.26
C ALA A 52 17.57 1.35 -0.33
N GLU A 53 17.47 1.24 -1.66
CA GLU A 53 17.21 -0.02 -2.37
C GLU A 53 18.48 -0.73 -2.87
N GLY A 54 19.65 -0.10 -2.72
CA GLY A 54 20.93 -0.66 -3.16
C GLY A 54 21.04 -0.83 -4.67
N ILE A 55 20.46 0.09 -5.45
CA ILE A 55 20.47 0.05 -6.91
C ILE A 55 21.17 1.27 -7.50
N ASP A 56 21.58 1.14 -8.76
CA ASP A 56 22.20 2.22 -9.50
C ASP A 56 21.21 3.39 -9.72
N THR A 57 21.68 4.60 -9.49
CA THR A 57 20.88 5.84 -9.53
C THR A 57 20.41 6.18 -10.96
N GLU A 58 21.29 5.99 -11.97
CA GLU A 58 20.94 6.26 -13.38
C GLU A 58 19.90 5.24 -13.88
N LEU A 59 20.08 3.97 -13.47
CA LEU A 59 19.13 2.91 -13.78
C LEU A 59 17.74 3.23 -13.20
N LEU A 60 17.67 3.71 -11.94
CA LEU A 60 16.40 4.13 -11.33
C LEU A 60 15.81 5.34 -12.06
N CYS A 61 16.62 6.35 -12.35
CA CYS A 61 16.19 7.52 -13.12
C CYS A 61 15.58 7.12 -14.46
N GLY A 62 16.26 6.21 -15.20
CA GLY A 62 15.74 5.68 -16.47
C GLY A 62 14.44 4.89 -16.32
N ARG A 63 14.22 4.18 -15.20
CA ARG A 63 12.95 3.47 -14.91
C ARG A 63 11.82 4.44 -14.63
N ILE A 64 12.08 5.54 -13.90
CA ILE A 64 11.10 6.60 -13.62
C ILE A 64 10.73 7.31 -14.94
N ALA A 65 11.71 7.67 -15.76
CA ALA A 65 11.47 8.28 -17.06
C ALA A 65 10.56 7.45 -17.96
N LYS A 66 10.64 6.10 -17.87
CA LYS A 66 9.82 5.14 -18.60
C LYS A 66 8.49 4.78 -17.91
N GLY A 67 8.24 5.31 -16.70
CA GLY A 67 7.05 4.97 -15.90
C GLY A 67 7.04 3.57 -15.28
N SER A 68 8.15 2.81 -15.36
CA SER A 68 8.24 1.46 -14.78
C SER A 68 8.60 1.44 -13.29
N ALA A 69 8.94 2.60 -12.73
CA ALA A 69 9.04 2.87 -11.31
C ALA A 69 8.53 4.29 -11.02
N VAL A 70 8.04 4.48 -9.81
CA VAL A 70 7.60 5.78 -9.29
C VAL A 70 8.23 6.03 -7.92
N ILE A 71 8.27 7.28 -7.49
CA ILE A 71 8.67 7.64 -6.13
C ILE A 71 7.52 8.38 -5.46
N MET A 72 6.96 7.79 -4.42
CA MET A 72 5.97 8.40 -3.56
C MET A 72 6.70 9.17 -2.46
N GLN A 73 6.46 10.47 -2.37
CA GLN A 73 7.18 11.35 -1.48
C GLN A 73 6.25 12.02 -0.46
N ARG A 74 6.75 12.18 0.77
CA ARG A 74 6.19 13.08 1.78
C ARG A 74 7.31 13.66 2.63
N GLY A 75 7.46 14.99 2.62
CA GLY A 75 8.62 15.64 3.23
C GLY A 75 9.93 15.08 2.71
N ASN A 76 10.77 14.58 3.61
CA ASN A 76 12.05 13.95 3.27
C ASN A 76 11.92 12.40 3.07
N ARG A 77 10.75 11.82 3.30
CA ARG A 77 10.51 10.39 3.10
C ARG A 77 10.20 10.12 1.63
N CYS A 78 10.96 9.23 1.01
CA CYS A 78 10.78 8.80 -0.37
C CYS A 78 10.68 7.28 -0.43
N ILE A 79 9.62 6.79 -1.07
CA ILE A 79 9.36 5.35 -1.26
C ILE A 79 9.33 5.06 -2.75
N GLY A 80 10.28 4.28 -3.24
CA GLY A 80 10.30 3.82 -4.62
C GLY A 80 9.41 2.60 -4.80
N ILE A 81 8.54 2.59 -5.81
CA ILE A 81 7.61 1.48 -6.12
C ILE A 81 7.78 1.12 -7.59
N GLY A 82 8.01 -0.16 -7.91
CA GLY A 82 8.05 -0.63 -9.28
C GLY A 82 9.23 -1.53 -9.62
N LYS A 83 9.57 -1.59 -10.88
CA LYS A 83 10.53 -2.54 -11.46
C LYS A 83 11.91 -2.47 -10.77
N GLY A 84 12.34 -3.61 -10.23
CA GLY A 84 13.68 -3.78 -9.63
C GLY A 84 13.84 -3.15 -8.26
N LEU A 85 12.74 -2.78 -7.61
CA LEU A 85 12.69 -2.34 -6.22
C LEU A 85 12.03 -3.42 -5.37
N ARG A 86 12.36 -3.50 -4.08
CA ARG A 86 11.68 -4.44 -3.20
C ARG A 86 10.16 -4.21 -3.23
N THR A 87 9.38 -5.24 -2.97
CA THR A 87 7.93 -5.14 -2.88
C THR A 87 7.53 -4.25 -1.70
N LYS A 88 6.65 -3.29 -1.95
CA LYS A 88 6.17 -2.34 -0.95
C LYS A 88 4.83 -2.76 -0.36
N ILE A 89 4.53 -2.25 0.83
CA ILE A 89 3.32 -2.57 1.58
C ILE A 89 2.59 -1.28 1.94
N ASN A 90 1.30 -1.24 1.60
CA ASN A 90 0.38 -0.18 2.01
C ASN A 90 -0.51 -0.66 3.15
N ALA A 91 -0.65 0.15 4.19
CA ALA A 91 -1.62 -0.02 5.25
C ALA A 91 -2.86 0.85 4.99
N ASN A 92 -4.05 0.26 4.97
CA ASN A 92 -5.31 0.98 4.95
C ASN A 92 -5.77 1.26 6.38
N ILE A 93 -5.99 2.52 6.71
CA ILE A 93 -6.58 2.97 7.96
C ILE A 93 -7.68 3.98 7.67
N GLY A 94 -8.35 4.46 8.69
CA GLY A 94 -9.40 5.48 8.55
C GLY A 94 -10.67 5.09 9.30
N THR A 95 -11.48 6.09 9.61
CA THR A 95 -12.75 5.97 10.30
C THR A 95 -13.85 5.40 9.39
N SER A 96 -14.93 4.90 10.00
CA SER A 96 -16.15 4.57 9.29
C SER A 96 -17.32 5.43 9.79
N THR A 97 -18.44 5.44 9.05
CA THR A 97 -19.66 6.12 9.49
C THR A 97 -20.18 5.62 10.84
N ASN A 98 -19.89 4.36 11.19
CA ASN A 98 -20.35 3.71 12.42
C ASN A 98 -19.33 3.79 13.57
N LYS A 99 -18.06 4.08 13.27
CA LYS A 99 -16.99 4.14 14.27
C LYS A 99 -16.04 5.27 13.92
N VAL A 100 -16.06 6.33 14.73
CA VAL A 100 -15.18 7.49 14.63
C VAL A 100 -14.39 7.60 15.93
N CYS A 101 -13.07 7.36 15.86
CA CYS A 101 -12.15 7.52 16.97
C CYS A 101 -10.80 7.97 16.39
N VAL A 102 -10.45 9.23 16.59
CA VAL A 102 -9.22 9.81 16.03
C VAL A 102 -7.99 9.22 16.70
N GLU A 103 -8.07 8.92 18.00
CA GLU A 103 -7.01 8.30 18.79
C GLU A 103 -6.66 6.89 18.26
N ASP A 104 -7.67 6.10 17.88
CA ASP A 104 -7.47 4.79 17.23
C ASP A 104 -6.74 4.96 15.90
N GLU A 105 -7.09 5.97 15.09
CA GLU A 105 -6.45 6.21 13.79
C GLU A 105 -4.99 6.67 13.95
N ILE A 106 -4.69 7.50 14.95
CA ILE A 106 -3.33 7.87 15.30
C ILE A 106 -2.54 6.63 15.74
N ALA A 107 -3.09 5.81 16.62
CA ALA A 107 -2.44 4.58 17.06
C ALA A 107 -2.17 3.62 15.88
N LYS A 108 -3.14 3.46 14.96
CA LYS A 108 -2.97 2.64 13.75
C LYS A 108 -1.88 3.18 12.84
N ALA A 109 -1.79 4.49 12.65
CA ALA A 109 -0.74 5.10 11.83
C ALA A 109 0.66 4.93 12.44
N CYS A 110 0.80 5.11 13.76
CA CYS A 110 2.05 4.87 14.48
C CYS A 110 2.47 3.39 14.38
N ILE A 111 1.54 2.45 14.57
CA ILE A 111 1.78 1.02 14.41
C ILE A 111 2.15 0.69 12.96
N ALA A 112 1.49 1.29 11.98
CA ALA A 112 1.82 1.08 10.57
C ALA A 112 3.28 1.44 10.29
N GLU A 113 3.76 2.57 10.76
CA GLU A 113 5.16 2.98 10.60
C GLU A 113 6.11 2.08 11.38
N GLN A 114 5.80 1.77 12.64
CA GLN A 114 6.61 0.92 13.51
C GLN A 114 6.80 -0.50 12.95
N TYR A 115 5.74 -1.09 12.40
CA TYR A 115 5.75 -2.46 11.88
C TYR A 115 6.02 -2.56 10.39
N GLY A 116 6.49 -1.46 9.77
CA GLY A 116 7.13 -1.47 8.47
C GLY A 116 6.19 -1.39 7.27
N ALA A 117 5.07 -0.70 7.39
CA ALA A 117 4.37 -0.19 6.22
C ALA A 117 5.29 0.78 5.46
N ASP A 118 5.20 0.78 4.15
CA ASP A 118 5.90 1.75 3.30
C ASP A 118 5.05 3.01 3.09
N THR A 119 3.74 2.86 3.07
CA THR A 119 2.75 3.93 2.85
C THR A 119 1.48 3.65 3.63
N ILE A 120 0.66 4.69 3.80
CA ILE A 120 -0.66 4.60 4.41
C ILE A 120 -1.71 5.12 3.43
N SER A 121 -2.85 4.42 3.34
CA SER A 121 -4.07 4.97 2.72
C SER A 121 -5.05 5.40 3.81
N ASP A 122 -5.36 6.69 3.86
CA ASP A 122 -6.44 7.24 4.66
C ASP A 122 -7.77 7.02 3.92
N LEU A 123 -8.55 6.06 4.39
CA LEU A 123 -9.85 5.69 3.84
C LEU A 123 -11.01 6.18 4.72
N SER A 124 -10.80 7.23 5.49
CA SER A 124 -11.78 7.78 6.43
C SER A 124 -13.10 8.14 5.74
N MET A 125 -14.21 7.71 6.36
CA MET A 125 -15.59 7.95 5.92
C MET A 125 -16.51 8.37 7.08
N GLY A 126 -15.98 8.87 8.18
CA GLY A 126 -16.76 9.32 9.33
C GLY A 126 -16.04 10.39 10.13
N GLY A 127 -16.83 11.27 10.75
CA GLY A 127 -16.33 12.44 11.47
C GLY A 127 -15.83 13.57 10.55
N ASP A 128 -15.06 14.47 11.11
CA ASP A 128 -14.35 15.49 10.31
C ASP A 128 -13.14 14.84 9.63
N ILE A 129 -13.31 14.44 8.36
CA ILE A 129 -12.27 13.72 7.59
C ILE A 129 -11.00 14.55 7.44
N ASN A 130 -11.10 15.88 7.35
CA ASN A 130 -9.93 16.75 7.26
C ASN A 130 -9.14 16.75 8.58
N ALA A 131 -9.83 16.81 9.72
CA ALA A 131 -9.19 16.72 11.02
C ALA A 131 -8.57 15.34 11.27
N VAL A 132 -9.24 14.26 10.91
CA VAL A 132 -8.71 12.87 10.98
C VAL A 132 -7.45 12.76 10.14
N ARG A 133 -7.47 13.20 8.89
CA ARG A 133 -6.31 13.17 7.98
C ARG A 133 -5.14 13.99 8.54
N ALA A 134 -5.42 15.20 9.03
CA ALA A 134 -4.39 16.04 9.64
C ALA A 134 -3.74 15.36 10.85
N ALA A 135 -4.53 14.71 11.71
CA ALA A 135 -4.04 13.96 12.86
C ALA A 135 -3.16 12.76 12.44
N ILE A 136 -3.60 11.96 11.45
CA ILE A 136 -2.81 10.88 10.85
C ILE A 136 -1.50 11.43 10.31
N MET A 137 -1.56 12.51 9.52
CA MET A 137 -0.37 13.11 8.92
C MET A 137 0.61 13.69 9.96
N ALA A 138 0.13 14.13 11.10
CA ALA A 138 0.97 14.67 12.17
C ALA A 138 1.76 13.59 12.93
N CYS A 139 1.25 12.36 13.02
CA CYS A 139 1.86 11.28 13.81
C CYS A 139 2.76 10.34 13.02
N THR A 140 2.83 10.44 11.69
CA THR A 140 3.66 9.57 10.84
C THR A 140 4.43 10.34 9.78
N THR A 141 5.57 9.80 9.34
CA THR A 141 6.34 10.33 8.20
C THR A 141 6.00 9.63 6.89
N LEU A 142 5.20 8.56 6.93
CA LEU A 142 4.86 7.78 5.74
C LEU A 142 4.09 8.59 4.71
N PRO A 143 4.29 8.34 3.40
CA PRO A 143 3.46 8.88 2.35
C PRO A 143 2.00 8.48 2.50
N ILE A 144 1.09 9.43 2.27
CA ILE A 144 -0.36 9.23 2.46
C ILE A 144 -1.06 9.21 1.10
N THR A 145 -1.91 8.21 0.92
CA THR A 145 -2.83 8.05 -0.20
C THR A 145 -4.26 8.32 0.25
N THR A 146 -5.08 8.95 -0.59
CA THR A 146 -6.50 9.17 -0.34
C THR A 146 -7.36 8.70 -1.50
N VAL A 147 -8.67 8.59 -1.25
CA VAL A 147 -9.70 8.28 -2.26
C VAL A 147 -10.71 9.44 -2.25
N PRO A 148 -10.56 10.46 -3.11
CA PRO A 148 -11.32 11.71 -3.02
C PRO A 148 -12.84 11.54 -2.97
N VAL A 149 -13.38 10.59 -3.72
CA VAL A 149 -14.81 10.31 -3.76
C VAL A 149 -15.39 9.86 -2.40
N TYR A 150 -14.56 9.34 -1.48
CA TYR A 150 -15.01 8.96 -0.13
C TYR A 150 -15.40 10.17 0.69
N GLN A 151 -14.56 11.18 0.70
CA GLN A 151 -14.86 12.43 1.40
C GLN A 151 -16.05 13.13 0.76
N THR A 152 -16.10 13.18 -0.57
CA THR A 152 -17.21 13.84 -1.28
C THR A 152 -18.56 13.21 -0.92
N VAL A 153 -18.67 11.88 -0.91
CA VAL A 153 -19.93 11.22 -0.61
C VAL A 153 -20.35 11.41 0.86
N VAL A 154 -19.39 11.53 1.77
CA VAL A 154 -19.67 11.79 3.20
C VAL A 154 -20.16 13.21 3.41
N GLU A 155 -19.54 14.19 2.74
CA GLU A 155 -19.88 15.61 2.90
C GLU A 155 -21.17 16.02 2.20
N LYS A 156 -21.46 15.43 1.05
CA LYS A 156 -22.58 15.84 0.18
C LYS A 156 -23.72 14.84 0.11
N GLY A 157 -23.45 13.56 0.39
CA GLY A 157 -24.39 12.49 0.09
C GLY A 157 -24.30 12.01 -1.37
N LEU A 158 -24.68 10.75 -1.58
CA LEU A 158 -24.54 10.09 -2.89
C LEU A 158 -25.38 10.71 -4.00
N LYS A 159 -26.53 11.30 -3.65
CA LYS A 159 -27.47 11.87 -4.63
C LYS A 159 -27.18 13.34 -4.95
N GLU A 160 -26.62 14.06 -3.99
CA GLU A 160 -26.40 15.51 -4.05
C GLU A 160 -24.99 15.90 -4.50
N MET A 161 -24.01 14.96 -4.43
CA MET A 161 -22.65 15.25 -4.88
C MET A 161 -22.59 15.48 -6.39
N THR A 162 -21.72 16.39 -6.81
CA THR A 162 -21.47 16.72 -8.22
C THR A 162 -20.06 16.30 -8.65
N ALA A 163 -19.80 16.34 -9.96
CA ALA A 163 -18.46 16.11 -10.49
C ALA A 163 -17.46 17.18 -10.00
N GLU A 164 -17.92 18.44 -9.91
CA GLU A 164 -17.15 19.56 -9.40
C GLU A 164 -16.75 19.37 -7.94
N ASP A 165 -17.66 18.85 -7.09
CA ASP A 165 -17.38 18.54 -5.68
C ASP A 165 -16.26 17.48 -5.58
N ILE A 166 -16.30 16.46 -6.42
CA ILE A 166 -15.30 15.38 -6.45
C ILE A 166 -13.91 15.93 -6.83
N ILE A 167 -13.85 16.78 -7.87
CA ILE A 167 -12.60 17.37 -8.33
C ILE A 167 -12.08 18.43 -7.34
N ALA A 168 -12.99 19.21 -6.72
CA ALA A 168 -12.62 20.17 -5.67
C ALA A 168 -12.00 19.44 -4.45
N ASN A 169 -12.59 18.34 -4.01
CA ASN A 169 -12.04 17.52 -2.93
C ASN A 169 -10.66 16.94 -3.28
N LEU A 170 -10.44 16.48 -4.51
CA LEU A 170 -9.10 16.08 -4.96
C LEU A 170 -8.09 17.24 -4.86
N SER A 171 -8.48 18.45 -5.33
CA SER A 171 -7.60 19.63 -5.26
C SER A 171 -7.26 20.01 -3.82
N MET A 172 -8.26 20.03 -2.95
CA MET A 172 -8.08 20.31 -1.52
C MET A 172 -7.14 19.30 -0.85
N GLN A 173 -7.34 18.01 -1.10
CA GLN A 173 -6.50 16.95 -0.54
C GLN A 173 -5.06 17.04 -1.05
N ALA A 174 -4.86 17.40 -2.32
CA ALA A 174 -3.54 17.64 -2.89
C ALA A 174 -2.85 18.86 -2.21
N GLU A 175 -3.60 19.91 -1.91
CA GLU A 175 -3.10 21.10 -1.17
C GLU A 175 -2.77 20.77 0.29
N GLN A 176 -3.44 19.80 0.89
CA GLN A 176 -3.11 19.26 2.23
C GLN A 176 -1.83 18.44 2.24
N GLY A 177 -1.25 18.09 1.09
CA GLY A 177 0.02 17.40 0.98
C GLY A 177 -0.06 15.87 0.98
N ILE A 178 -1.13 15.30 0.44
CA ILE A 178 -1.16 13.86 0.13
C ILE A 178 -0.08 13.50 -0.89
N SER A 179 0.35 12.26 -0.88
CA SER A 179 1.41 11.75 -1.77
C SER A 179 0.86 11.05 -3.01
N SER A 180 -0.35 10.53 -2.92
CA SER A 180 -1.07 9.95 -4.04
C SER A 180 -2.59 10.00 -3.84
N CYS A 181 -3.33 9.85 -4.93
CA CYS A 181 -4.78 9.70 -4.91
C CYS A 181 -5.22 8.51 -5.74
N VAL A 182 -6.26 7.79 -5.27
CA VAL A 182 -6.91 6.71 -6.02
C VAL A 182 -8.17 7.23 -6.67
N ILE A 183 -8.30 7.00 -7.97
CA ILE A 183 -9.52 7.28 -8.72
C ILE A 183 -10.05 6.00 -9.37
N HIS A 184 -11.37 5.86 -9.45
CA HIS A 184 -12.02 4.68 -10.02
C HIS A 184 -12.65 5.04 -11.36
N CYS A 185 -11.99 4.64 -12.45
CA CYS A 185 -12.37 4.97 -13.81
C CYS A 185 -13.34 3.92 -14.39
N VAL A 186 -14.55 3.82 -13.82
CA VAL A 186 -15.60 2.92 -14.32
C VAL A 186 -16.12 3.45 -15.65
N SER A 187 -16.28 2.59 -16.67
CA SER A 187 -16.90 2.93 -17.94
C SER A 187 -18.32 2.37 -18.06
N HIS A 188 -19.13 2.93 -18.96
CA HIS A 188 -20.45 2.39 -19.29
C HIS A 188 -20.37 0.94 -19.79
N THR A 189 -19.31 0.58 -20.52
CA THR A 189 -19.05 -0.80 -20.95
C THR A 189 -18.89 -1.73 -19.76
N MET A 190 -18.13 -1.31 -18.73
CA MET A 190 -17.98 -2.10 -17.49
C MET A 190 -19.31 -2.26 -16.77
N LEU A 191 -20.11 -1.18 -16.66
CA LEU A 191 -21.44 -1.24 -16.04
C LEU A 191 -22.39 -2.20 -16.76
N GLN A 192 -22.35 -2.24 -18.11
CA GLN A 192 -23.11 -3.19 -18.92
C GLN A 192 -22.66 -4.64 -18.65
N GLU A 193 -21.34 -4.89 -18.59
CA GLU A 193 -20.81 -6.23 -18.31
C GLU A 193 -21.15 -6.70 -16.90
N PHE A 194 -21.14 -5.82 -15.88
CA PHE A 194 -21.60 -6.16 -14.53
C PHE A 194 -23.08 -6.57 -14.50
N ARG A 195 -23.94 -5.89 -15.27
CA ARG A 195 -25.36 -6.26 -15.39
C ARG A 195 -25.57 -7.58 -16.13
N ARG A 196 -24.77 -7.83 -17.16
CA ARG A 196 -24.86 -9.03 -18.00
C ARG A 196 -24.39 -10.27 -17.29
N LYS A 197 -23.28 -10.19 -16.56
CA LYS A 197 -22.71 -11.30 -15.81
C LYS A 197 -23.20 -11.25 -14.37
N LYS A 198 -23.95 -12.27 -13.97
CA LYS A 198 -24.38 -12.41 -12.57
C LYS A 198 -23.19 -12.86 -11.73
N ARG A 199 -22.47 -11.91 -11.14
CA ARG A 199 -21.52 -12.17 -10.08
C ARG A 199 -22.26 -12.46 -8.78
N ILE A 200 -21.69 -13.26 -7.90
CA ILE A 200 -22.24 -13.52 -6.56
C ILE A 200 -22.25 -12.22 -5.75
N LEU A 201 -21.15 -11.48 -5.74
CA LEU A 201 -21.01 -10.25 -4.95
C LEU A 201 -21.00 -8.94 -5.77
N GLY A 202 -21.14 -9.02 -7.09
CA GLY A 202 -21.23 -7.83 -7.94
C GLY A 202 -19.98 -6.98 -7.92
N VAL A 203 -20.11 -5.69 -7.55
CA VAL A 203 -19.01 -4.71 -7.43
C VAL A 203 -18.69 -4.51 -5.96
N VAL A 204 -17.53 -4.97 -5.51
CA VAL A 204 -17.09 -4.92 -4.11
C VAL A 204 -16.09 -3.79 -3.82
N SER A 205 -15.65 -3.07 -4.84
CA SER A 205 -14.84 -1.88 -4.67
C SER A 205 -15.69 -0.74 -4.14
N LYS A 206 -15.41 -0.23 -2.94
CA LYS A 206 -16.15 0.89 -2.34
C LYS A 206 -16.12 2.14 -3.24
N GLY A 207 -14.95 2.59 -3.68
CA GLY A 207 -14.84 3.73 -4.57
C GLY A 207 -15.45 3.47 -5.95
N GLY A 208 -15.28 2.26 -6.47
CA GLY A 208 -15.90 1.86 -7.72
C GLY A 208 -17.43 1.81 -7.64
N SER A 209 -18.02 1.34 -6.54
CA SER A 209 -19.47 1.30 -6.36
C SER A 209 -20.06 2.71 -6.18
N ILE A 210 -19.40 3.59 -5.43
CA ILE A 210 -19.82 4.99 -5.28
C ILE A 210 -19.80 5.70 -6.64
N THR A 211 -18.70 5.57 -7.39
CA THR A 211 -18.58 6.18 -8.73
C THR A 211 -19.60 5.60 -9.71
N SER A 212 -19.81 4.27 -9.67
CA SER A 212 -20.86 3.62 -10.50
C SER A 212 -22.26 4.12 -10.16
N ALA A 213 -22.57 4.27 -8.89
CA ALA A 213 -23.87 4.79 -8.43
C ALA A 213 -24.05 6.25 -8.87
N PHE A 214 -23.02 7.08 -8.77
CA PHE A 214 -23.01 8.46 -9.27
C PHE A 214 -23.40 8.52 -10.76
N MET A 215 -22.72 7.71 -11.60
CA MET A 215 -23.01 7.63 -13.04
C MET A 215 -24.46 7.20 -13.32
N LEU A 216 -24.97 6.23 -12.56
CA LEU A 216 -26.32 5.69 -12.76
C LEU A 216 -27.42 6.65 -12.29
N ILE A 217 -27.21 7.37 -11.18
CA ILE A 217 -28.14 8.34 -10.63
C ILE A 217 -28.25 9.56 -11.55
N ASN A 218 -27.12 10.08 -11.99
CA ASN A 218 -27.03 11.30 -12.78
C ASN A 218 -27.13 11.04 -14.28
N GLN A 219 -27.16 9.78 -14.73
CA GLN A 219 -27.16 9.39 -16.15
C GLN A 219 -26.02 10.05 -16.95
N CYS A 220 -24.84 10.17 -16.35
CA CYS A 220 -23.68 10.87 -16.89
C CYS A 220 -22.48 9.96 -17.06
N GLU A 221 -21.39 10.49 -17.60
CA GLU A 221 -20.09 9.83 -17.67
C GLU A 221 -19.41 9.79 -16.28
N ASN A 222 -18.39 8.96 -16.18
CA ASN A 222 -17.55 8.91 -14.99
C ASN A 222 -16.87 10.26 -14.75
N PRO A 223 -17.02 10.90 -13.57
CA PRO A 223 -16.51 12.24 -13.32
C PRO A 223 -14.98 12.33 -13.45
N PHE A 224 -14.25 11.27 -13.13
CA PHE A 224 -12.79 11.24 -13.31
C PHE A 224 -12.35 11.06 -14.76
N ILE A 225 -13.18 10.42 -15.60
CA ILE A 225 -12.90 10.28 -17.05
C ILE A 225 -13.26 11.58 -17.77
N GLU A 226 -14.41 12.15 -17.48
CA GLU A 226 -14.89 13.41 -18.06
C GLU A 226 -13.93 14.57 -17.73
N HIS A 227 -13.49 14.67 -16.48
CA HIS A 227 -12.57 15.71 -16.01
C HIS A 227 -11.11 15.24 -15.92
N PHE A 228 -10.69 14.25 -16.72
CA PHE A 228 -9.37 13.63 -16.58
C PHE A 228 -8.22 14.63 -16.71
N GLU A 229 -8.31 15.61 -17.61
CA GLU A 229 -7.28 16.66 -17.75
C GLU A 229 -7.15 17.54 -16.51
N GLN A 230 -8.26 17.81 -15.79
CA GLN A 230 -8.23 18.53 -14.53
C GLN A 230 -7.56 17.68 -13.44
N VAL A 231 -7.87 16.38 -13.37
CA VAL A 231 -7.20 15.44 -12.46
C VAL A 231 -5.69 15.45 -12.73
N LEU A 232 -5.27 15.34 -13.99
CA LEU A 232 -3.86 15.36 -14.37
C LEU A 232 -3.19 16.69 -14.02
N SER A 233 -3.87 17.81 -14.22
CA SER A 233 -3.37 19.16 -13.86
C SER A 233 -3.11 19.27 -12.35
N ILE A 234 -4.04 18.78 -11.52
CA ILE A 234 -3.89 18.75 -10.05
C ILE A 234 -2.71 17.85 -9.66
N CYS A 235 -2.65 16.62 -10.17
CA CYS A 235 -1.56 15.69 -9.89
C CYS A 235 -0.20 16.26 -10.28
N LYS A 236 -0.11 16.89 -11.45
CA LYS A 236 1.10 17.51 -11.96
C LYS A 236 1.54 18.71 -11.11
N LYS A 237 0.59 19.59 -10.74
CA LYS A 237 0.86 20.80 -9.93
C LYS A 237 1.51 20.45 -8.58
N HIS A 238 1.09 19.34 -7.98
CA HIS A 238 1.54 18.91 -6.66
C HIS A 238 2.54 17.74 -6.70
N ASP A 239 2.91 17.25 -7.91
CA ASP A 239 3.74 16.07 -8.16
C ASP A 239 3.30 14.83 -7.35
N ILE A 240 1.96 14.62 -7.23
CA ILE A 240 1.36 13.47 -6.57
C ILE A 240 1.13 12.33 -7.56
N ILE A 241 1.19 11.10 -7.06
CA ILE A 241 0.99 9.90 -7.87
C ILE A 241 -0.51 9.68 -8.12
N LEU A 242 -0.87 9.40 -9.36
CA LEU A 242 -2.19 8.93 -9.72
C LEU A 242 -2.26 7.40 -9.63
N SER A 243 -3.09 6.86 -8.75
CA SER A 243 -3.39 5.43 -8.66
C SER A 243 -4.73 5.16 -9.36
N LEU A 244 -4.70 4.29 -10.39
CA LEU A 244 -5.89 3.89 -11.14
C LEU A 244 -6.51 2.67 -10.49
N GLY A 245 -7.64 2.87 -9.79
CA GLY A 245 -8.28 1.92 -8.92
C GLY A 245 -8.82 0.67 -9.61
N ASN A 246 -8.95 -0.41 -8.86
CA ASN A 246 -9.45 -1.71 -9.32
C ASN A 246 -10.92 -1.90 -8.93
N THR A 247 -11.84 -1.33 -9.70
CA THR A 247 -13.29 -1.44 -9.50
C THR A 247 -13.81 -2.85 -9.69
N ALA A 248 -13.34 -3.49 -10.77
CA ALA A 248 -13.86 -4.77 -11.23
C ALA A 248 -13.24 -5.98 -10.50
N ARG A 249 -12.49 -5.78 -9.40
CA ARG A 249 -11.95 -6.90 -8.62
C ARG A 249 -13.06 -7.84 -8.14
N SER A 250 -12.75 -9.14 -8.02
CA SER A 250 -13.69 -10.15 -7.53
C SER A 250 -13.87 -10.04 -6.01
N GLY A 251 -15.11 -10.23 -5.55
CA GLY A 251 -15.44 -10.28 -4.11
C GLY A 251 -15.43 -11.67 -3.52
N CYS A 252 -15.38 -12.71 -4.36
CA CYS A 252 -15.23 -14.11 -3.95
C CYS A 252 -14.49 -14.91 -5.02
N ILE A 253 -13.96 -16.06 -4.66
CA ILE A 253 -13.19 -16.91 -5.59
C ILE A 253 -14.02 -17.49 -6.75
N HIS A 254 -15.36 -17.43 -6.66
CA HIS A 254 -16.27 -17.84 -7.74
C HIS A 254 -16.49 -16.73 -8.77
N ASP A 255 -16.32 -15.46 -8.41
CA ASP A 255 -16.41 -14.32 -9.32
C ASP A 255 -15.08 -14.14 -10.08
N GLN A 256 -14.72 -15.14 -10.86
CA GLN A 256 -13.44 -15.17 -11.58
C GLN A 256 -13.34 -14.07 -12.63
N ARG A 257 -12.13 -13.91 -13.17
CA ARG A 257 -11.78 -12.98 -14.23
C ARG A 257 -12.82 -13.00 -15.36
N ASP A 258 -13.44 -11.86 -15.59
CA ASP A 258 -14.48 -11.65 -16.57
C ASP A 258 -14.15 -10.51 -17.53
N LYS A 259 -15.09 -10.21 -18.43
CA LYS A 259 -14.91 -9.13 -19.43
C LYS A 259 -14.78 -7.75 -18.77
N ALA A 260 -15.47 -7.50 -17.66
CA ALA A 260 -15.37 -6.22 -16.95
C ALA A 260 -13.95 -5.99 -16.41
N GLN A 261 -13.33 -7.02 -15.82
CA GLN A 261 -11.93 -6.95 -15.37
C GLN A 261 -10.95 -6.74 -16.52
N LEU A 262 -11.17 -7.41 -17.67
CA LEU A 262 -10.31 -7.24 -18.86
C LEU A 262 -10.45 -5.84 -19.44
N GLU A 263 -11.66 -5.29 -19.46
CA GLU A 263 -11.93 -3.93 -19.92
C GLU A 263 -11.29 -2.89 -19.01
N GLU A 264 -11.40 -3.07 -17.67
CA GLU A 264 -10.74 -2.20 -16.72
C GLU A 264 -9.22 -2.17 -16.90
N ILE A 265 -8.58 -3.35 -17.07
CA ILE A 265 -7.13 -3.41 -17.32
C ILE A 265 -6.77 -2.61 -18.57
N ARG A 266 -7.52 -2.79 -19.69
CA ARG A 266 -7.27 -2.08 -20.94
C ARG A 266 -7.43 -0.57 -20.76
N GLN A 267 -8.50 -0.14 -20.11
CA GLN A 267 -8.80 1.26 -19.87
C GLN A 267 -7.77 1.90 -18.95
N ASN A 268 -7.44 1.26 -17.81
CA ASN A 268 -6.45 1.79 -16.88
C ASN A 268 -5.06 1.90 -17.52
N VAL A 269 -4.68 0.96 -18.39
CA VAL A 269 -3.42 1.05 -19.13
C VAL A 269 -3.43 2.26 -20.09
N ALA A 270 -4.53 2.49 -20.82
CA ALA A 270 -4.65 3.65 -21.70
C ALA A 270 -4.58 4.98 -20.94
N LEU A 271 -5.30 5.09 -19.81
CA LEU A 271 -5.27 6.28 -18.94
C LEU A 271 -3.89 6.48 -18.32
N ALA A 272 -3.21 5.40 -17.93
CA ALA A 272 -1.85 5.47 -17.39
C ALA A 272 -0.86 6.03 -18.40
N HIS A 273 -0.92 5.62 -19.66
CA HIS A 273 -0.08 6.20 -20.71
C HIS A 273 -0.37 7.69 -20.89
N ARG A 274 -1.65 8.10 -20.97
CA ARG A 274 -2.03 9.50 -21.08
C ARG A 274 -1.50 10.34 -19.90
N ALA A 275 -1.65 9.85 -18.69
CA ALA A 275 -1.13 10.52 -17.50
C ALA A 275 0.41 10.59 -17.50
N HIS A 276 1.08 9.51 -17.86
CA HIS A 276 2.53 9.49 -17.96
C HIS A 276 3.04 10.51 -19.00
N GLU A 277 2.42 10.58 -20.17
CA GLU A 277 2.77 11.54 -21.24
C GLU A 277 2.73 12.99 -20.76
N THR A 278 1.75 13.33 -19.91
CA THR A 278 1.63 14.69 -19.31
C THR A 278 2.62 14.96 -18.18
N GLY A 279 3.39 13.96 -17.74
CA GLY A 279 4.39 14.10 -16.67
C GLY A 279 3.87 13.73 -15.27
N VAL A 280 2.77 12.97 -15.18
CA VAL A 280 2.23 12.46 -13.91
C VAL A 280 2.72 11.04 -13.67
N GLN A 281 3.20 10.76 -12.46
CA GLN A 281 3.55 9.40 -12.02
C GLN A 281 2.28 8.58 -11.83
N VAL A 282 2.30 7.31 -12.25
CA VAL A 282 1.11 6.44 -12.23
C VAL A 282 1.40 5.09 -11.60
N ILE A 283 0.44 4.59 -10.81
CA ILE A 283 0.34 3.21 -10.35
C ILE A 283 -0.97 2.64 -10.90
N ILE A 284 -0.96 1.38 -11.34
CA ILE A 284 -2.19 0.68 -11.74
C ILE A 284 -2.55 -0.32 -10.65
N GLU A 285 -3.78 -0.21 -10.13
CA GLU A 285 -4.33 -1.24 -9.25
C GLU A 285 -4.95 -2.35 -10.11
N GLY A 286 -4.76 -3.60 -9.69
CA GLY A 286 -5.38 -4.71 -10.40
C GLY A 286 -4.95 -6.06 -9.84
N THR A 287 -5.53 -7.11 -10.39
CA THR A 287 -5.30 -8.50 -9.94
C THR A 287 -5.44 -8.63 -8.41
N GLY A 288 -6.40 -7.89 -7.83
CA GLY A 288 -6.74 -7.89 -6.41
C GLY A 288 -8.09 -8.53 -6.14
N GLY A 289 -8.45 -8.59 -4.86
CA GLY A 289 -9.68 -9.22 -4.39
C GLY A 289 -9.52 -10.74 -4.20
N HIS A 290 -10.57 -11.51 -4.46
CA HIS A 290 -10.61 -12.94 -4.22
C HIS A 290 -10.27 -13.72 -5.49
N ILE A 291 -9.12 -14.42 -5.50
CA ILE A 291 -8.61 -15.12 -6.68
C ILE A 291 -7.99 -16.45 -6.23
N ARG A 292 -8.49 -17.57 -6.76
CA ARG A 292 -7.91 -18.89 -6.49
C ARG A 292 -6.40 -18.90 -6.69
N SER A 293 -5.68 -19.58 -5.82
CA SER A 293 -4.21 -19.62 -5.78
C SER A 293 -3.58 -20.01 -7.13
N ASP A 294 -4.16 -20.96 -7.85
CA ASP A 294 -3.69 -21.44 -9.17
C ASP A 294 -3.80 -20.38 -10.27
N ARG A 295 -4.56 -19.30 -10.06
CA ARG A 295 -4.79 -18.21 -11.03
C ARG A 295 -4.00 -16.95 -10.76
N ILE A 296 -3.62 -16.68 -9.51
CA ILE A 296 -2.99 -15.42 -9.11
C ILE A 296 -1.76 -15.11 -9.98
N ALA A 297 -0.80 -16.03 -10.06
CA ALA A 297 0.43 -15.80 -10.81
C ALA A 297 0.17 -15.51 -12.31
N SER A 298 -0.78 -16.23 -12.92
CA SER A 298 -1.11 -16.04 -14.33
C SER A 298 -1.77 -14.68 -14.57
N TYR A 299 -2.62 -14.20 -13.65
CA TYR A 299 -3.30 -12.90 -13.75
C TYR A 299 -2.32 -11.74 -13.55
N VAL A 300 -1.45 -11.82 -12.55
CA VAL A 300 -0.39 -10.82 -12.34
C VAL A 300 0.52 -10.72 -13.55
N ARG A 301 1.04 -11.85 -14.07
CA ARG A 301 1.89 -11.86 -15.27
C ARG A 301 1.16 -11.33 -16.50
N TYR A 302 -0.12 -11.64 -16.64
CA TYR A 302 -0.91 -11.07 -17.73
C TYR A 302 -0.95 -9.55 -17.63
N GLN A 303 -1.29 -8.98 -16.48
CA GLN A 303 -1.39 -7.53 -16.28
C GLN A 303 -0.04 -6.84 -16.48
N LYS A 304 1.05 -7.41 -15.95
CA LYS A 304 2.42 -6.90 -16.14
C LYS A 304 2.88 -6.94 -17.61
N ARG A 305 2.30 -7.81 -18.45
CA ARG A 305 2.55 -7.78 -19.90
C ARG A 305 1.75 -6.71 -20.63
N GLN A 306 0.62 -6.23 -20.08
CA GLN A 306 -0.16 -5.16 -20.68
C GLN A 306 0.50 -3.78 -20.48
N SER A 307 1.26 -3.59 -19.41
CA SER A 307 1.97 -2.34 -19.15
C SER A 307 3.21 -2.55 -18.28
N ALA A 308 4.16 -1.61 -18.39
CA ALA A 308 5.34 -1.56 -17.55
C ALA A 308 5.12 -0.83 -16.21
N PHE A 309 3.99 -0.16 -16.02
CA PHE A 309 3.68 0.61 -14.82
C PHE A 309 3.69 -0.27 -13.57
N PRO A 310 4.00 0.32 -12.38
CA PRO A 310 3.92 -0.41 -11.13
C PRO A 310 2.52 -0.98 -10.90
N LEU A 311 2.46 -2.22 -10.44
CA LEU A 311 1.22 -2.94 -10.17
C LEU A 311 0.98 -3.02 -8.67
N PHE A 312 -0.15 -2.44 -8.23
CA PHE A 312 -0.66 -2.49 -6.86
C PHE A 312 -1.78 -3.53 -6.77
N VAL A 313 -1.71 -4.46 -5.82
CA VAL A 313 -2.70 -5.52 -5.64
C VAL A 313 -3.27 -5.52 -4.22
N ALA A 314 -4.59 -5.66 -4.11
CA ALA A 314 -5.28 -5.82 -2.82
C ALA A 314 -5.39 -7.31 -2.48
N GLY A 315 -4.71 -7.76 -1.45
CA GLY A 315 -4.51 -9.18 -1.15
C GLY A 315 -3.53 -9.80 -2.16
N PRO A 316 -3.97 -10.72 -3.07
CA PRO A 316 -5.31 -11.31 -3.18
C PRO A 316 -5.60 -12.41 -2.16
N LEU A 317 -6.89 -12.68 -1.95
CA LEU A 317 -7.38 -13.73 -1.05
C LEU A 317 -7.69 -15.00 -1.85
N PRO A 318 -6.98 -16.13 -1.62
CA PRO A 318 -7.15 -17.35 -2.41
C PRO A 318 -8.30 -18.25 -1.97
N VAL A 319 -8.92 -17.95 -0.83
CA VAL A 319 -10.09 -18.64 -0.25
C VAL A 319 -11.03 -17.65 0.42
N ASP A 320 -12.32 -18.01 0.53
CA ASP A 320 -13.35 -17.16 1.14
C ASP A 320 -13.69 -17.58 2.59
N ILE A 321 -13.29 -18.78 3.02
CA ILE A 321 -13.64 -19.33 4.34
C ILE A 321 -12.77 -18.82 5.49
N ALA A 322 -11.77 -17.99 5.19
CA ALA A 322 -10.76 -17.53 6.17
C ALA A 322 -11.24 -16.35 7.02
N VAL A 323 -12.54 -16.21 7.24
CA VAL A 323 -13.13 -15.10 8.02
C VAL A 323 -12.49 -15.03 9.42
N GLY A 324 -11.94 -13.86 9.77
CA GLY A 324 -11.14 -13.65 10.99
C GLY A 324 -9.66 -14.02 10.86
N TYR A 325 -9.28 -14.69 9.76
CA TYR A 325 -7.91 -15.07 9.40
C TYR A 325 -7.55 -14.60 7.98
N ASP A 326 -8.25 -13.59 7.47
CA ASP A 326 -8.07 -13.07 6.12
C ASP A 326 -6.64 -12.58 5.85
N HIS A 327 -5.92 -12.09 6.88
CA HIS A 327 -4.52 -11.71 6.80
C HIS A 327 -3.61 -12.91 6.47
N ILE A 328 -3.92 -14.12 6.96
CA ILE A 328 -3.18 -15.34 6.64
C ILE A 328 -3.47 -15.77 5.19
N ALA A 329 -4.75 -15.80 4.80
CA ALA A 329 -5.14 -16.07 3.42
C ALA A 329 -4.52 -15.04 2.46
N GLY A 330 -4.57 -13.74 2.84
CA GLY A 330 -3.97 -12.65 2.10
C GLY A 330 -2.44 -12.79 1.97
N CYS A 331 -1.75 -13.21 3.04
CA CYS A 331 -0.32 -13.51 3.00
C CYS A 331 0.01 -14.56 1.93
N ALA A 332 -0.73 -15.67 1.91
CA ALA A 332 -0.52 -16.73 0.92
C ALA A 332 -0.72 -16.21 -0.52
N GLY A 333 -1.81 -15.49 -0.77
CA GLY A 333 -2.08 -14.93 -2.10
C GLY A 333 -1.11 -13.83 -2.51
N ALA A 334 -0.77 -12.93 -1.60
CA ALA A 334 0.18 -11.84 -1.83
C ALA A 334 1.60 -12.36 -2.10
N SER A 335 2.02 -13.46 -1.45
CA SER A 335 3.29 -14.14 -1.74
C SER A 335 3.37 -14.57 -3.20
N ILE A 336 2.30 -15.22 -3.70
CA ILE A 336 2.21 -15.65 -5.10
C ILE A 336 2.19 -14.43 -6.04
N ALA A 337 1.42 -13.39 -5.69
CA ALA A 337 1.30 -12.18 -6.50
C ALA A 337 2.64 -11.43 -6.59
N SER A 338 3.32 -11.22 -5.46
CA SER A 338 4.63 -10.58 -5.43
C SER A 338 5.66 -11.37 -6.22
N ALA A 339 5.76 -12.69 -6.01
CA ALA A 339 6.67 -13.56 -6.76
C ALA A 339 6.38 -13.54 -8.28
N ALA A 340 5.14 -13.31 -8.69
CA ALA A 340 4.73 -13.21 -10.08
C ALA A 340 4.98 -11.84 -10.72
N GLY A 341 5.33 -10.80 -9.92
CA GLY A 341 5.69 -9.48 -10.41
C GLY A 341 4.85 -8.31 -9.90
N ALA A 342 4.00 -8.49 -8.89
CA ALA A 342 3.37 -7.37 -8.20
C ALA A 342 4.46 -6.54 -7.48
N ASP A 343 4.33 -5.23 -7.55
CA ASP A 343 5.32 -4.28 -7.02
C ASP A 343 4.92 -3.70 -5.66
N TYR A 344 3.60 -3.70 -5.40
CA TYR A 344 3.01 -3.02 -4.26
C TYR A 344 1.79 -3.82 -3.77
N LEU A 345 1.72 -4.04 -2.47
CA LEU A 345 0.71 -4.86 -1.82
C LEU A 345 -0.16 -4.00 -0.90
N CYS A 346 -1.47 -4.08 -1.05
CA CYS A 346 -2.39 -3.62 -0.05
C CYS A 346 -2.59 -4.73 0.98
N TYR A 347 -2.24 -4.47 2.23
CA TYR A 347 -2.39 -5.45 3.29
C TYR A 347 -3.87 -5.79 3.55
N ILE A 348 -4.06 -6.92 4.18
CA ILE A 348 -5.36 -7.40 4.68
C ILE A 348 -5.20 -7.65 6.18
N THR A 349 -6.23 -7.31 6.97
CA THR A 349 -6.25 -7.50 8.42
C THR A 349 -7.13 -8.68 8.81
N PRO A 350 -7.02 -9.22 10.05
CA PRO A 350 -7.97 -10.21 10.56
C PRO A 350 -9.42 -9.73 10.57
N ALA A 351 -9.63 -8.42 10.67
CA ALA A 351 -10.95 -7.81 10.73
C ALA A 351 -11.60 -7.61 9.35
N GLU A 352 -10.92 -7.99 8.26
CA GLU A 352 -11.48 -7.88 6.91
C GLU A 352 -12.83 -8.58 6.83
N HIS A 353 -13.79 -7.95 6.16
CA HIS A 353 -15.19 -8.42 6.03
C HIS A 353 -16.00 -8.50 7.35
N LEU A 354 -15.40 -8.21 8.52
CA LEU A 354 -16.05 -8.29 9.84
C LEU A 354 -16.28 -6.91 10.47
N GLY A 355 -15.33 -5.99 10.31
CA GLY A 355 -15.43 -4.68 10.95
C GLY A 355 -14.24 -3.78 10.70
N LEU A 356 -14.27 -2.59 11.31
CA LEU A 356 -13.15 -1.66 11.23
C LEU A 356 -11.99 -2.19 12.07
N PRO A 357 -10.78 -2.38 11.47
CA PRO A 357 -9.64 -2.91 12.20
C PRO A 357 -9.20 -1.98 13.33
N GLY A 358 -8.86 -2.56 14.47
CA GLY A 358 -8.14 -1.88 15.55
C GLY A 358 -6.62 -1.92 15.36
N PRO A 359 -5.87 -1.27 16.27
CA PRO A 359 -4.40 -1.22 16.20
C PRO A 359 -3.72 -2.58 16.10
N GLU A 360 -4.16 -3.58 16.88
CA GLU A 360 -3.57 -4.92 16.85
C GLU A 360 -3.82 -5.63 15.51
N SER A 361 -5.02 -5.49 14.95
CA SER A 361 -5.32 -6.04 13.62
C SER A 361 -4.44 -5.42 12.52
N VAL A 362 -4.11 -4.13 12.64
CA VAL A 362 -3.15 -3.46 11.73
C VAL A 362 -1.76 -4.08 11.84
N LYS A 363 -1.29 -4.33 13.06
CA LYS A 363 -0.01 -5.01 13.31
C LYS A 363 0.03 -6.40 12.68
N GLU A 364 -0.98 -7.23 12.98
CA GLU A 364 -1.05 -8.61 12.47
C GLU A 364 -1.07 -8.65 10.93
N GLY A 365 -1.88 -7.79 10.30
CA GLY A 365 -1.92 -7.65 8.85
C GLY A 365 -0.58 -7.23 8.26
N LEU A 366 0.13 -6.29 8.90
CA LEU A 366 1.45 -5.85 8.44
C LEU A 366 2.50 -6.95 8.54
N ILE A 367 2.56 -7.67 9.64
CA ILE A 367 3.51 -8.80 9.79
C ILE A 367 3.24 -9.84 8.70
N ALA A 368 1.98 -10.22 8.47
CA ALA A 368 1.61 -11.16 7.42
C ALA A 368 2.07 -10.68 6.03
N PHE A 369 1.84 -9.42 5.71
CA PHE A 369 2.21 -8.88 4.39
C PHE A 369 3.70 -8.57 4.22
N ARG A 370 4.43 -8.31 5.30
CA ARG A 370 5.90 -8.27 5.27
C ARG A 370 6.49 -9.63 4.94
N ILE A 371 5.92 -10.70 5.50
CA ILE A 371 6.29 -12.07 5.13
C ILE A 371 6.01 -12.31 3.65
N ALA A 372 4.82 -11.93 3.16
CA ALA A 372 4.44 -12.09 1.76
C ALA A 372 5.37 -11.33 0.80
N ALA A 373 5.68 -10.06 1.10
CA ALA A 373 6.59 -9.25 0.31
C ALA A 373 7.99 -9.87 0.27
N HIS A 374 8.51 -10.31 1.41
CA HIS A 374 9.82 -10.96 1.50
C HIS A 374 9.86 -12.27 0.69
N ILE A 375 8.86 -13.14 0.79
CA ILE A 375 8.74 -14.35 -0.03
C ILE A 375 8.81 -13.99 -1.52
N GLY A 376 8.05 -12.97 -1.94
CA GLY A 376 8.08 -12.52 -3.33
C GLY A 376 9.45 -12.01 -3.77
N ASP A 377 10.13 -11.25 -2.93
CA ASP A 377 11.45 -10.68 -3.22
C ASP A 377 12.55 -11.74 -3.25
N THR A 378 12.47 -12.81 -2.44
CA THR A 378 13.39 -13.95 -2.56
C THR A 378 13.29 -14.62 -3.94
N VAL A 379 12.07 -14.69 -4.50
CA VAL A 379 11.86 -15.25 -5.84
C VAL A 379 12.30 -14.30 -6.95
N LYS A 380 11.89 -13.02 -6.87
CA LYS A 380 12.18 -12.00 -7.91
C LYS A 380 13.66 -11.63 -8.00
N TYR A 381 14.30 -11.45 -6.85
CA TYR A 381 15.61 -10.81 -6.76
C TYR A 381 16.69 -11.69 -6.13
N LYS A 382 16.35 -12.91 -5.70
CA LYS A 382 17.24 -13.80 -4.96
C LYS A 382 17.79 -13.16 -3.67
N ASN A 383 17.04 -12.24 -3.08
CA ASN A 383 17.41 -11.54 -1.86
C ASN A 383 17.11 -12.40 -0.63
N MET A 384 18.10 -13.19 -0.22
CA MET A 384 18.02 -14.13 0.91
C MET A 384 18.96 -13.75 2.06
N GLY A 385 19.47 -12.51 2.09
CA GLY A 385 20.44 -12.08 3.10
C GLY A 385 19.90 -12.13 4.54
N ALA A 386 18.65 -11.73 4.74
CA ALA A 386 18.00 -11.79 6.05
C ALA A 386 17.82 -13.24 6.51
N ASP A 387 17.36 -14.13 5.62
CA ASP A 387 17.18 -15.56 5.94
C ASP A 387 18.49 -16.23 6.28
N LYS A 388 19.58 -15.92 5.53
CA LYS A 388 20.91 -16.42 5.82
C LYS A 388 21.39 -15.99 7.21
N LYS A 389 21.13 -14.73 7.60
CA LYS A 389 21.48 -14.22 8.93
C LYS A 389 20.77 -15.01 10.03
N VAL A 390 19.45 -15.21 9.90
CA VAL A 390 18.68 -16.02 10.85
C VAL A 390 19.18 -17.47 10.88
N ALA A 391 19.47 -18.07 9.72
CA ALA A 391 20.00 -19.43 9.63
C ALA A 391 21.36 -19.58 10.36
N LEU A 392 22.26 -18.59 10.25
CA LEU A 392 23.53 -18.58 10.97
C LEU A 392 23.34 -18.50 12.49
N MET A 393 22.42 -17.66 12.98
CA MET A 393 22.09 -17.58 14.41
C MET A 393 21.52 -18.92 14.91
N ARG A 394 20.64 -19.55 14.14
CA ARG A 394 20.12 -20.89 14.45
C ARG A 394 21.21 -21.96 14.46
N ALA A 395 22.09 -21.95 13.47
CA ALA A 395 23.24 -22.85 13.41
C ALA A 395 24.17 -22.68 14.62
N ALA A 396 24.36 -21.44 15.07
CA ALA A 396 25.13 -21.13 16.26
C ALA A 396 24.42 -21.48 17.59
N LEU A 397 23.14 -21.87 17.56
CA LEU A 397 22.26 -22.00 18.72
C LEU A 397 22.09 -20.68 19.50
N ASP A 398 22.35 -19.56 18.82
CA ASP A 398 22.18 -18.21 19.35
C ASP A 398 20.72 -17.79 19.28
N ARG A 399 20.00 -18.05 20.35
CA ARG A 399 18.55 -17.76 20.42
C ARG A 399 18.26 -16.26 20.43
N GLU A 400 19.03 -15.48 21.18
CA GLU A 400 18.86 -14.04 21.22
C GLU A 400 19.19 -13.38 19.87
N GLY A 401 20.25 -13.80 19.21
CA GLY A 401 20.58 -13.37 17.85
C GLY A 401 19.47 -13.72 16.85
N GLN A 402 18.83 -14.90 16.97
CA GLN A 402 17.67 -15.27 16.17
C GLN A 402 16.46 -14.36 16.43
N ILE A 403 16.16 -14.07 17.72
CA ILE A 403 15.06 -13.18 18.11
C ILE A 403 15.28 -11.76 17.57
N CYS A 404 16.49 -11.22 17.71
CA CYS A 404 16.84 -9.89 17.21
C CYS A 404 16.73 -9.76 15.68
N CYS A 405 16.80 -10.86 14.94
CA CYS A 405 16.60 -10.89 13.49
C CYS A 405 15.14 -11.10 13.05
N ALA A 406 14.20 -11.30 13.97
CA ALA A 406 12.79 -11.53 13.66
C ALA A 406 12.12 -10.26 13.13
N LEU A 407 11.03 -10.42 12.38
CA LEU A 407 10.19 -9.30 11.93
C LEU A 407 9.46 -8.60 13.09
N ASP A 408 9.15 -9.34 14.15
CA ASP A 408 8.63 -8.84 15.44
C ASP A 408 9.45 -9.44 16.58
N PRO A 409 10.58 -8.82 16.96
CA PRO A 409 11.45 -9.33 18.02
C PRO A 409 10.74 -9.38 19.39
N ALA A 410 9.83 -8.45 19.68
CA ALA A 410 9.09 -8.41 20.93
C ALA A 410 8.16 -9.62 21.08
N TYR A 411 7.44 -9.96 20.03
CA TYR A 411 6.59 -11.16 19.99
C TYR A 411 7.42 -12.45 20.05
N ALA A 412 8.51 -12.52 19.29
CA ALA A 412 9.42 -13.66 19.32
C ALA A 412 9.99 -13.89 20.73
N ARG A 413 10.37 -12.82 21.45
CA ARG A 413 10.88 -12.88 22.81
C ARG A 413 9.79 -13.36 23.80
N LYS A 414 8.56 -12.90 23.63
CA LYS A 414 7.42 -13.37 24.44
C LYS A 414 7.19 -14.88 24.26
N LEU A 415 7.29 -15.41 23.05
CA LEU A 415 7.17 -16.84 22.77
C LEU A 415 8.36 -17.66 23.31
N ALA A 416 9.48 -17.01 23.53
CA ALA A 416 10.67 -17.63 24.09
C ALA A 416 10.60 -17.86 25.61
N ASP A 417 9.56 -17.39 26.30
CA ASP A 417 9.28 -17.59 27.74
C ASP A 417 10.45 -17.29 28.70
N GLY A 418 11.36 -16.36 28.31
CA GLY A 418 12.52 -16.02 29.13
C GLY A 418 13.61 -17.08 29.23
N GLU A 419 13.41 -18.24 28.64
CA GLU A 419 14.40 -19.34 28.62
C GLU A 419 15.57 -19.00 27.68
N ASN A 420 16.77 -19.32 28.09
CA ASN A 420 17.97 -19.10 27.29
C ASN A 420 18.13 -20.10 26.15
N GLU A 421 17.53 -21.27 26.26
CA GLU A 421 17.57 -22.34 25.27
C GLU A 421 16.18 -22.64 24.67
N CYS A 422 16.18 -23.22 23.47
CA CYS A 422 14.94 -23.69 22.84
C CYS A 422 14.41 -24.92 23.60
N THR A 423 13.18 -24.82 24.10
CA THR A 423 12.54 -25.88 24.89
C THR A 423 11.86 -26.96 24.01
N MET A 424 11.82 -26.81 22.68
CA MET A 424 11.10 -27.73 21.79
C MET A 424 11.72 -29.13 21.77
N CYS A 425 13.06 -29.22 21.66
CA CYS A 425 13.76 -30.51 21.48
C CYS A 425 14.68 -30.83 22.65
N GLY A 426 15.04 -29.86 23.50
CA GLY A 426 15.97 -30.04 24.60
C GLY A 426 17.31 -30.65 24.16
N GLU A 427 17.76 -31.70 24.87
CA GLU A 427 19.00 -32.44 24.57
C GLU A 427 18.96 -33.15 23.19
N PHE A 428 17.76 -33.45 22.65
CA PHE A 428 17.62 -34.09 21.34
C PHE A 428 17.55 -33.08 20.19
N CYS A 429 18.02 -31.86 20.39
CA CYS A 429 18.12 -30.87 19.30
C CYS A 429 19.02 -31.39 18.17
N ALA A 430 18.45 -31.53 16.97
CA ALA A 430 19.18 -32.06 15.81
C ALA A 430 20.45 -31.27 15.49
N ILE A 431 20.40 -29.93 15.63
CA ILE A 431 21.56 -29.07 15.40
C ILE A 431 22.66 -29.37 16.45
N ARG A 432 22.30 -29.52 17.73
CA ARG A 432 23.22 -29.84 18.82
C ARG A 432 23.88 -31.20 18.59
N ILE A 433 23.08 -32.27 18.36
CA ILE A 433 23.55 -33.61 18.08
C ILE A 433 24.54 -33.63 16.89
N MET A 434 24.17 -33.05 15.78
CA MET A 434 25.02 -33.08 14.57
C MET A 434 26.32 -32.30 14.74
N ARG A 435 26.37 -31.31 15.61
CA ARG A 435 27.61 -30.59 15.98
C ARG A 435 28.53 -31.46 16.80
N GLU A 436 28.00 -32.19 17.78
CA GLU A 436 28.76 -33.11 18.62
C GLU A 436 29.49 -34.20 17.78
N PHE A 437 28.84 -34.66 16.72
CA PHE A 437 29.45 -35.66 15.80
C PHE A 437 30.25 -35.04 14.65
N SER A 438 30.60 -33.77 14.73
CA SER A 438 31.45 -33.07 13.75
C SER A 438 30.99 -33.09 12.29
N PHE A 439 29.67 -33.26 12.05
CA PHE A 439 29.10 -33.17 10.70
C PHE A 439 29.06 -31.77 10.17
N TYR A 440 29.14 -30.74 11.03
CA TYR A 440 29.18 -29.33 10.65
C TYR A 440 30.19 -28.57 11.50
N SER A 441 31.18 -27.95 10.87
CA SER A 441 31.95 -26.86 11.44
C SER A 441 31.30 -25.55 11.11
N VAL A 442 30.98 -24.75 12.11
CA VAL A 442 30.46 -23.39 11.94
C VAL A 442 31.60 -22.42 11.96
#